data_d646351fe966ac9a7e50ea2a4b805df6
#
_entry.id   d646351fe966ac9a7e50ea2a4b805df6
#
_cell.length_a   1.000
_cell.length_b   1.000
_cell.length_c   1.000
_cell.angle_alpha   90.00
_cell.angle_beta   90.00
_cell.angle_gamma   90.00
#
_symmetry.space_group_name_H-M   'P 1'
#
loop_
_entity.id
_entity.type
_entity.pdbx_description
1 polymer ?
#
loop_
_entity_poly.entity_id
_entity_poly.type
_entity_poly.pdbx_seq_one_letter_code
_entity_poly.pdbx_strand_id
1 'polypeptide(L)'
;MKPTPEALLQRLKQHFPDAHITVQDDSHHHRGHAGAAGGAGHFAVTLVSPVFAGLSTVRRHRLVYDAVADWMPHRIHALSIRAEVPGN
;
A
#
# COMPACT_ATOMS: atom_id res chain seq x y z
N MET A 1 7.23 -0.35 -14.20
CA MET A 1 7.01 -1.79 -13.88
C MET A 1 6.55 -1.93 -12.44
N LYS A 2 5.46 -2.65 -12.24
CA LYS A 2 4.91 -2.81 -10.91
C LYS A 2 5.80 -3.73 -10.05
N PRO A 3 5.86 -3.50 -8.73
CA PRO A 3 6.53 -4.43 -7.83
C PRO A 3 5.70 -5.71 -7.68
N THR A 4 6.33 -6.77 -7.20
CA THR A 4 5.59 -7.96 -6.81
C THR A 4 4.86 -7.69 -5.49
N PRO A 5 3.78 -8.43 -5.20
CA PRO A 5 3.14 -8.31 -3.89
C PRO A 5 4.13 -8.53 -2.74
N GLU A 6 5.06 -9.47 -2.90
CA GLU A 6 6.08 -9.74 -1.88
C GLU A 6 7.01 -8.56 -1.68
N ALA A 7 7.41 -7.90 -2.77
CA ALA A 7 8.29 -6.73 -2.66
C ALA A 7 7.58 -5.60 -1.94
N LEU A 8 6.30 -5.38 -2.24
CA LEU A 8 5.52 -4.35 -1.57
C LEU A 8 5.35 -4.69 -0.09
N LEU A 9 5.04 -5.95 0.23
CA LEU A 9 4.93 -6.41 1.60
C LEU A 9 6.22 -6.15 2.37
N GLN A 10 7.37 -6.50 1.79
CA GLN A 10 8.66 -6.29 2.44
C GLN A 10 8.96 -4.81 2.66
N ARG A 11 8.63 -3.96 1.68
CA ARG A 11 8.83 -2.52 1.83
C ARG A 11 8.00 -1.99 3.00
N LEU A 12 6.74 -2.39 3.08
CA LEU A 12 5.87 -1.94 4.16
C LEU A 12 6.33 -2.48 5.51
N LYS A 13 6.82 -3.71 5.56
CA LYS A 13 7.35 -4.29 6.80
C LYS A 13 8.57 -3.54 7.31
N GLN A 14 9.40 -3.02 6.41
CA GLN A 14 10.56 -2.23 6.82
C GLN A 14 10.15 -0.95 7.55
N HIS A 15 9.04 -0.36 7.14
CA HIS A 15 8.54 0.88 7.74
C HIS A 15 7.60 0.63 8.93
N PHE A 16 6.96 -0.53 8.95
CA PHE A 16 5.99 -0.88 9.99
C PHE A 16 6.28 -2.30 10.49
N PRO A 17 7.41 -2.50 11.21
CA PRO A 17 7.86 -3.86 11.56
C PRO A 17 6.88 -4.60 12.46
N ASP A 18 6.08 -3.87 13.26
CA ASP A 18 5.12 -4.50 14.18
C ASP A 18 3.75 -4.68 13.54
N ALA A 19 3.58 -4.28 12.30
CA ALA A 19 2.27 -4.34 11.66
C ALA A 19 1.97 -5.74 11.13
N HIS A 20 0.68 -6.09 11.20
CA HIS A 20 0.16 -7.21 10.43
C HIS A 20 -0.28 -6.65 9.08
N ILE A 21 0.32 -7.12 7.99
CA ILE A 21 0.15 -6.52 6.68
C ILE A 21 -0.34 -7.55 5.69
N THR A 22 -1.35 -7.19 4.92
CA THR A 22 -1.80 -7.98 3.77
C THR A 22 -1.73 -7.11 2.53
N VAL A 23 -1.37 -7.72 1.41
CA VAL A 23 -1.23 -7.05 0.12
C VAL A 23 -2.04 -7.82 -0.91
N GLN A 24 -2.87 -7.10 -1.66
CA GLN A 24 -3.62 -7.68 -2.76
C GLN A 24 -3.29 -6.91 -4.03
N ASP A 25 -2.93 -7.66 -5.08
CA ASP A 25 -2.64 -7.07 -6.39
C ASP A 25 -3.94 -7.04 -7.19
N ASP A 26 -4.47 -5.83 -7.39
CA ASP A 26 -5.71 -5.61 -8.12
C ASP A 26 -5.46 -5.13 -9.55
N SER A 27 -4.24 -5.26 -10.04
CA SER A 27 -3.87 -4.72 -11.36
C SER A 27 -4.74 -5.27 -12.49
N HIS A 28 -5.15 -6.52 -12.38
CA HIS A 28 -5.96 -7.15 -13.43
C HIS A 28 -7.38 -6.55 -13.54
N HIS A 29 -7.87 -5.92 -12.48
CA HIS A 29 -9.17 -5.25 -12.50
C HIS A 29 -9.14 -3.94 -13.28
N HIS A 30 -7.95 -3.47 -13.61
CA HIS A 30 -7.76 -2.19 -14.28
C HIS A 30 -7.23 -2.36 -15.70
N ARG A 31 -7.30 -3.59 -16.23
CA ARG A 31 -6.85 -3.88 -17.58
C ARG A 31 -7.58 -3.01 -18.60
N GLY A 32 -6.83 -2.36 -19.46
CA GLY A 32 -7.39 -1.46 -20.46
C GLY A 32 -7.51 -0.02 -20.01
N HIS A 33 -7.28 0.28 -18.74
CA HIS A 33 -7.23 1.64 -18.23
C HIS A 33 -5.85 2.24 -18.46
N ALA A 34 -5.81 3.57 -18.56
CA ALA A 34 -4.55 4.28 -18.84
C ALA A 34 -3.47 3.94 -17.84
N GLY A 35 -3.81 3.81 -16.56
CA GLY A 35 -2.84 3.48 -15.54
C GLY A 35 -2.23 2.09 -15.72
N ALA A 36 -3.01 1.15 -16.23
CA ALA A 36 -2.53 -0.21 -16.50
C ALA A 36 -1.62 -0.24 -17.73
N ALA A 37 -1.87 0.64 -18.70
CA ALA A 37 -1.12 0.67 -19.94
C ALA A 37 0.36 0.95 -19.74
N GLY A 38 0.71 1.68 -18.67
CA GLY A 38 2.11 1.98 -18.36
C GLY A 38 2.82 0.90 -17.58
N GLY A 39 2.17 -0.22 -17.28
CA GLY A 39 2.76 -1.29 -16.49
C GLY A 39 2.81 -1.04 -15.00
N ALA A 40 2.24 0.06 -14.53
CA ALA A 40 2.17 0.36 -13.10
C ALA A 40 1.08 -0.47 -12.44
N GLY A 41 1.30 -0.83 -11.17
CA GLY A 41 0.40 -1.69 -10.44
C GLY A 41 -0.72 -0.95 -9.72
N HIS A 42 -1.77 -1.68 -9.43
CA HIS A 42 -2.87 -1.25 -8.57
C HIS A 42 -2.96 -2.24 -7.41
N PHE A 43 -2.80 -1.75 -6.19
CA PHE A 43 -2.74 -2.62 -5.03
C PHE A 43 -3.71 -2.16 -3.95
N ALA A 44 -4.17 -3.12 -3.16
CA ALA A 44 -4.90 -2.84 -1.92
C ALA A 44 -4.09 -3.41 -0.78
N VAL A 45 -3.85 -2.60 0.25
CA VAL A 45 -3.07 -3.02 1.40
C VAL A 45 -3.86 -2.77 2.68
N THR A 46 -3.72 -3.70 3.61
CA THR A 46 -4.26 -3.55 4.97
C THR A 46 -3.10 -3.66 5.94
N LEU A 47 -3.00 -2.66 6.82
CA LEU A 47 -1.98 -2.65 7.87
C LEU A 47 -2.66 -2.49 9.21
N VAL A 48 -2.37 -3.39 10.14
CA VAL A 48 -2.88 -3.31 11.50
C VAL A 48 -1.69 -3.11 12.42
N SER A 49 -1.61 -1.95 13.07
CA SER A 49 -0.45 -1.60 13.88
C SER A 49 -0.82 -0.58 14.95
N PRO A 50 -0.24 -0.72 16.17
CA PRO A 50 -0.44 0.29 17.19
C PRO A 50 0.08 1.68 16.82
N VAL A 51 0.94 1.78 15.81
CA VAL A 51 1.49 3.07 15.39
C VAL A 51 0.40 4.02 14.89
N PHE A 52 -0.74 3.47 14.45
CA PHE A 52 -1.83 4.28 13.93
C PHE A 52 -2.75 4.84 15.02
N ALA A 53 -2.53 4.46 16.28
CA ALA A 53 -3.40 4.93 17.37
C ALA A 53 -3.35 6.45 17.49
N GLY A 54 -4.53 7.05 17.64
CA GLY A 54 -4.64 8.49 17.78
C GLY A 54 -4.48 9.29 16.49
N LEU A 55 -4.22 8.63 15.37
CA LEU A 55 -4.05 9.32 14.10
C LEU A 55 -5.34 9.32 13.29
N SER A 56 -5.59 10.43 12.59
CA SER A 56 -6.70 10.52 11.66
C SER A 56 -6.47 9.57 10.48
N THR A 57 -7.54 9.27 9.75
CA THR A 57 -7.44 8.46 8.54
C THR A 57 -6.44 9.05 7.55
N VAL A 58 -6.48 10.37 7.37
CA VAL A 58 -5.57 11.06 6.44
C VAL A 58 -4.12 10.85 6.86
N ARG A 59 -3.82 11.00 8.16
CA ARG A 59 -2.45 10.83 8.65
C ARG A 59 -1.96 9.41 8.52
N ARG A 60 -2.83 8.42 8.78
CA ARG A 60 -2.48 7.02 8.62
C ARG A 60 -2.12 6.72 7.16
N HIS A 61 -2.94 7.20 6.24
CA HIS A 61 -2.69 6.98 4.81
C HIS A 61 -1.41 7.66 4.36
N ARG A 62 -1.13 8.86 4.89
CA ARG A 62 0.10 9.57 4.55
C ARG A 62 1.34 8.80 4.96
N LEU A 63 1.32 8.18 6.14
CA LEU A 63 2.44 7.35 6.58
C LEU A 63 2.70 6.18 5.62
N VAL A 64 1.63 5.56 5.15
CA VAL A 64 1.75 4.43 4.22
C VAL A 64 2.24 4.90 2.86
N TYR A 65 1.70 6.02 2.34
CA TYR A 65 2.17 6.58 1.07
C TYR A 65 3.65 6.97 1.15
N ASP A 66 4.09 7.53 2.27
CA ASP A 66 5.48 7.92 2.43
C ASP A 66 6.42 6.73 2.34
N ALA A 67 5.97 5.56 2.81
CA ALA A 67 6.79 4.34 2.77
C ALA A 67 7.08 3.87 1.34
N VAL A 68 6.25 4.24 0.37
CA VAL A 68 6.37 3.81 -1.02
C VAL A 68 6.45 4.99 -1.99
N ALA A 69 6.76 6.18 -1.47
CA ALA A 69 6.70 7.41 -2.27
C ALA A 69 7.57 7.34 -3.53
N ASP A 70 8.72 6.68 -3.43
CA ASP A 70 9.65 6.54 -4.56
C ASP A 70 9.13 5.59 -5.64
N TRP A 71 8.10 4.80 -5.33
CA TRP A 71 7.49 3.89 -6.29
C TRP A 71 6.26 4.49 -6.99
N MET A 72 5.79 5.64 -6.53
CA MET A 72 4.59 6.26 -7.09
C MET A 72 4.96 7.48 -7.93
N PRO A 73 4.28 7.69 -9.05
CA PRO A 73 3.21 6.85 -9.61
C PRO A 73 3.70 5.82 -10.64
N HIS A 74 5.01 5.73 -10.87
CA HIS A 74 5.54 4.98 -12.00
C HIS A 74 5.49 3.48 -11.83
N ARG A 75 5.71 2.98 -10.62
CA ARG A 75 5.66 1.54 -10.32
C ARG A 75 4.33 1.14 -9.71
N ILE A 76 3.74 2.03 -8.89
CA ILE A 76 2.41 1.86 -8.32
C ILE A 76 1.58 3.04 -8.79
N HIS A 77 0.52 2.77 -9.55
CA HIS A 77 -0.36 3.81 -10.05
C HIS A 77 -1.43 4.18 -9.02
N ALA A 78 -1.99 3.19 -8.34
CA ALA A 78 -3.03 3.40 -7.35
C ALA A 78 -2.82 2.46 -6.17
N LEU A 79 -3.05 2.97 -4.97
CA LEU A 79 -2.88 2.23 -3.74
C LEU A 79 -4.07 2.50 -2.82
N SER A 80 -4.90 1.46 -2.61
CA SER A 80 -5.98 1.50 -1.62
C SER A 80 -5.42 1.09 -0.27
N ILE A 81 -5.70 1.88 0.76
CA ILE A 81 -5.10 1.68 2.07
C ILE A 81 -6.18 1.50 3.13
N ARG A 82 -6.02 0.46 3.94
CA ARG A 82 -6.75 0.30 5.18
C ARG A 82 -5.74 0.22 6.31
N ALA A 83 -5.71 1.22 7.18
CA ALA A 83 -4.76 1.31 8.27
C ALA A 83 -5.51 1.34 9.59
N GLU A 84 -5.34 0.31 10.41
CA GLU A 84 -6.13 0.09 11.61
C GLU A 84 -5.25 -0.16 12.80
N VAL A 85 -5.80 0.10 14.00
CA VAL A 85 -5.11 -0.29 15.23
C VAL A 85 -5.54 -1.69 15.61
N PRO A 86 -4.65 -2.48 16.23
CA PRO A 86 -5.01 -3.81 16.69
C PRO A 86 -5.93 -3.73 17.89
N GLY A 87 -6.56 -4.82 18.15
CA GLY A 87 -7.40 -4.94 19.32
C GLY A 87 -8.85 -5.10 18.95
N ASN A 88 -9.59 -5.64 19.82
CA ASN A 88 -11.00 -5.99 19.66
C ASN A 88 -11.16 -7.24 18.87
#